data_c0247a036998e1ee97e4c0a96e7c3964
#
_entry.id   c0247a036998e1ee97e4c0a96e7c3964
#
_cell.length_a   1.000
_cell.length_b   1.000
_cell.length_c   1.000
_cell.angle_alpha   90.00
_cell.angle_beta   90.00
_cell.angle_gamma   90.00
#
_symmetry.space_group_name_H-M   'P 1'
#
loop_
_entity.id
_entity.type
_entity.pdbx_description
1 polymer ?
#
loop_
_entity_poly.entity_id
_entity_poly.type
_entity_poly.pdbx_seq_one_letter_code
_entity_poly.pdbx_strand_id
1 'polypeptide(L)'
;MKRAILFCALLALLMGTNAQETTNYKEKHPYKDWVKIAPKLDDAFLTTPEAIRIADNVLLYQHTTGGWPKNVYMPAELTADEYKKVLAAKNNVNESTIDNSATSTEIGYLSRIYLATRIEKYKDAALEGIRYLLKAQYPNGGWPQFWPRSKGYYTHITYNDNAMVNVMNLLRDVYSRKAPYTYVPDSLCQRARTAFDKGVECILKTQVKQNGKLTVWCAQHDEHTCLLYTSD
;
A
#
# COMPACT_ATOMS: atom_id res chain seq x y z
N MET A 1 -13.40 13.27 -53.90
CA MET A 1 -14.27 12.90 -52.77
C MET A 1 -14.03 11.49 -52.17
N LYS A 2 -13.45 10.51 -52.88
CA LYS A 2 -13.21 9.14 -52.35
C LYS A 2 -12.00 8.99 -51.36
N ARG A 3 -11.04 9.94 -51.36
CA ARG A 3 -9.84 9.88 -50.50
C ARG A 3 -10.09 10.44 -49.07
N ALA A 4 -11.05 11.33 -48.89
CA ALA A 4 -11.37 11.91 -47.58
C ALA A 4 -12.14 10.94 -46.66
N ILE A 5 -12.96 10.06 -47.26
CA ILE A 5 -13.77 9.07 -46.51
C ILE A 5 -12.88 7.97 -45.95
N LEU A 6 -11.80 7.60 -46.65
CA LEU A 6 -10.87 6.56 -46.17
C LEU A 6 -10.04 7.02 -44.97
N PHE A 7 -9.72 8.32 -44.91
CA PHE A 7 -8.92 8.88 -43.77
C PHE A 7 -9.74 9.00 -42.47
N CYS A 8 -11.03 9.32 -42.59
CA CYS A 8 -11.91 9.35 -41.40
C CYS A 8 -12.20 7.95 -40.86
N ALA A 9 -12.31 6.92 -41.70
CA ALA A 9 -12.51 5.55 -41.26
C ALA A 9 -11.27 4.98 -40.54
N LEU A 10 -10.05 5.36 -40.99
CA LEU A 10 -8.81 4.92 -40.33
C LEU A 10 -8.60 5.60 -38.96
N LEU A 11 -8.99 6.88 -38.83
CA LEU A 11 -8.93 7.60 -37.55
C LEU A 11 -9.93 7.06 -36.52
N ALA A 12 -11.11 6.65 -36.99
CA ALA A 12 -12.13 6.04 -36.10
C ALA A 12 -11.71 4.65 -35.60
N LEU A 13 -10.98 3.87 -36.41
CA LEU A 13 -10.41 2.58 -36.01
C LEU A 13 -9.30 2.72 -34.97
N LEU A 14 -8.46 3.77 -35.05
CA LEU A 14 -7.38 4.03 -34.10
C LEU A 14 -7.92 4.56 -32.74
N MET A 15 -9.04 5.29 -32.74
CA MET A 15 -9.67 5.74 -31.50
C MET A 15 -10.45 4.61 -30.80
N GLY A 16 -11.01 3.66 -31.56
CA GLY A 16 -11.73 2.51 -31.03
C GLY A 16 -10.85 1.52 -30.25
N THR A 17 -9.63 1.27 -30.73
CA THR A 17 -8.69 0.35 -30.08
C THR A 17 -8.17 0.88 -28.75
N ASN A 18 -7.86 2.19 -28.66
CA ASN A 18 -7.39 2.79 -27.41
C ASN A 18 -8.47 2.86 -26.31
N ALA A 19 -9.74 3.06 -26.69
CA ALA A 19 -10.84 3.07 -25.71
C ALA A 19 -11.13 1.66 -25.18
N GLN A 20 -11.02 0.65 -26.03
CA GLN A 20 -11.28 -0.75 -25.66
C GLN A 20 -10.14 -1.34 -24.82
N GLU A 21 -8.87 -0.98 -25.11
CA GLU A 21 -7.71 -1.37 -24.30
C GLU A 21 -7.75 -0.69 -22.91
N THR A 22 -8.15 0.58 -22.83
CA THR A 22 -8.25 1.28 -21.54
C THR A 22 -9.40 0.73 -20.68
N THR A 23 -10.51 0.31 -21.27
CA THR A 23 -11.64 -0.30 -20.56
C THR A 23 -11.26 -1.69 -20.04
N ASN A 24 -10.65 -2.53 -20.86
CA ASN A 24 -10.17 -3.86 -20.46
C ASN A 24 -9.08 -3.79 -19.38
N TYR A 25 -8.22 -2.76 -19.39
CA TYR A 25 -7.20 -2.58 -18.38
C TYR A 25 -7.80 -2.20 -17.01
N LYS A 26 -8.83 -1.35 -16.98
CA LYS A 26 -9.55 -0.97 -15.74
C LYS A 26 -10.31 -2.16 -15.14
N GLU A 27 -10.99 -2.93 -15.96
CA GLU A 27 -11.66 -4.16 -15.52
C GLU A 27 -10.68 -5.22 -14.99
N LYS A 28 -9.47 -5.29 -15.55
CA LYS A 28 -8.45 -6.27 -15.17
C LYS A 28 -7.71 -5.93 -13.88
N HIS A 29 -7.64 -4.64 -13.49
CA HIS A 29 -6.86 -4.18 -12.35
C HIS A 29 -7.57 -3.08 -11.53
N PRO A 30 -8.81 -3.31 -11.03
CA PRO A 30 -9.58 -2.29 -10.32
C PRO A 30 -8.91 -1.82 -9.01
N TYR A 31 -8.07 -2.66 -8.39
CA TYR A 31 -7.31 -2.27 -7.19
C TYR A 31 -6.40 -1.05 -7.43
N LYS A 32 -5.92 -0.81 -8.65
CA LYS A 32 -5.13 0.38 -8.99
C LYS A 32 -5.94 1.66 -8.87
N ASP A 33 -7.25 1.58 -9.10
CA ASP A 33 -8.13 2.71 -8.87
C ASP A 33 -8.33 2.92 -7.36
N TRP A 34 -8.49 1.85 -6.57
CA TRP A 34 -8.61 1.95 -5.11
C TRP A 34 -7.44 2.73 -4.48
N VAL A 35 -6.20 2.32 -4.72
CA VAL A 35 -5.02 2.97 -4.12
C VAL A 35 -4.81 4.41 -4.59
N LYS A 36 -5.40 4.80 -5.73
CA LYS A 36 -5.36 6.16 -6.26
C LYS A 36 -6.47 7.05 -5.72
N ILE A 37 -7.68 6.51 -5.53
CA ILE A 37 -8.86 7.27 -5.12
C ILE A 37 -8.98 7.38 -3.60
N ALA A 38 -8.66 6.32 -2.84
CA ALA A 38 -8.82 6.30 -1.40
C ALA A 38 -8.18 7.53 -0.70
N PRO A 39 -6.95 7.96 -1.04
CA PRO A 39 -6.35 9.14 -0.42
C PRO A 39 -7.02 10.46 -0.79
N LYS A 40 -7.81 10.49 -1.88
CA LYS A 40 -8.40 11.70 -2.47
C LYS A 40 -9.89 11.87 -2.21
N LEU A 41 -10.53 10.90 -1.57
CA LEU A 41 -11.94 10.99 -1.20
C LEU A 41 -12.13 12.23 -0.31
N ASP A 42 -13.20 12.99 -0.56
CA ASP A 42 -13.50 14.19 0.24
C ASP A 42 -14.13 13.83 1.61
N ASP A 43 -14.13 14.80 2.51
CA ASP A 43 -14.63 14.59 3.87
C ASP A 43 -16.14 14.35 3.91
N ALA A 44 -16.89 14.88 2.94
CA ALA A 44 -18.34 14.65 2.84
C ALA A 44 -18.64 13.17 2.50
N PHE A 45 -17.82 12.56 1.62
CA PHE A 45 -17.95 11.15 1.31
C PHE A 45 -17.69 10.25 2.53
N LEU A 46 -16.69 10.60 3.36
CA LEU A 46 -16.23 9.74 4.46
C LEU A 46 -17.28 9.47 5.55
N THR A 47 -18.38 10.23 5.57
CA THR A 47 -19.52 10.03 6.50
C THR A 47 -20.69 9.26 5.88
N THR A 48 -20.61 8.92 4.59
CA THR A 48 -21.70 8.22 3.88
C THR A 48 -21.79 6.73 4.27
N PRO A 49 -22.98 6.11 4.12
CA PRO A 49 -23.12 4.66 4.30
C PRO A 49 -22.18 3.85 3.40
N GLU A 50 -21.92 4.34 2.19
CA GLU A 50 -20.98 3.69 1.26
C GLU A 50 -19.55 3.70 1.77
N ALA A 51 -19.08 4.82 2.32
CA ALA A 51 -17.74 4.91 2.92
C ALA A 51 -17.61 3.94 4.12
N ILE A 52 -18.66 3.81 4.93
CA ILE A 52 -18.71 2.86 6.04
C ILE A 52 -18.65 1.41 5.54
N ARG A 53 -19.42 1.07 4.49
CA ARG A 53 -19.41 -0.25 3.86
C ARG A 53 -18.00 -0.61 3.35
N ILE A 54 -17.34 0.33 2.68
CA ILE A 54 -15.95 0.16 2.23
C ILE A 54 -15.00 -0.04 3.42
N ALA A 55 -15.15 0.74 4.50
CA ALA A 55 -14.33 0.60 5.69
C ALA A 55 -14.53 -0.77 6.38
N ASP A 56 -15.73 -1.30 6.38
CA ASP A 56 -16.02 -2.65 6.89
C ASP A 56 -15.37 -3.74 6.02
N ASN A 57 -15.33 -3.55 4.70
CA ASN A 57 -14.54 -4.42 3.84
C ASN A 57 -13.04 -4.32 4.17
N VAL A 58 -12.49 -3.12 4.33
CA VAL A 58 -11.08 -2.95 4.72
C VAL A 58 -10.78 -3.70 6.02
N LEU A 59 -11.66 -3.62 7.04
CA LEU A 59 -11.54 -4.40 8.27
C LEU A 59 -11.58 -5.91 8.03
N LEU A 60 -12.46 -6.36 7.12
CA LEU A 60 -12.61 -7.77 6.80
C LEU A 60 -11.32 -8.36 6.20
N TYR A 61 -10.63 -7.60 5.33
CA TYR A 61 -9.39 -8.01 4.68
C TYR A 61 -8.14 -7.90 5.58
N GLN A 62 -8.24 -7.25 6.75
CA GLN A 62 -7.09 -7.15 7.66
C GLN A 62 -6.74 -8.52 8.23
N HIS A 63 -5.50 -8.94 8.05
CA HIS A 63 -4.98 -10.18 8.63
C HIS A 63 -4.70 -10.04 10.13
N THR A 64 -4.57 -11.16 10.83
CA THR A 64 -4.24 -11.21 12.26
C THR A 64 -2.86 -10.61 12.59
N THR A 65 -1.99 -10.40 11.60
CA THR A 65 -0.74 -9.64 11.73
C THR A 65 -0.95 -8.15 11.95
N GLY A 66 -2.11 -7.61 11.55
CA GLY A 66 -2.42 -6.20 11.44
C GLY A 66 -2.21 -5.62 10.03
N GLY A 67 -1.55 -6.33 9.11
CA GLY A 67 -1.36 -5.92 7.73
C GLY A 67 -2.47 -6.38 6.78
N TRP A 68 -2.41 -5.96 5.52
CA TRP A 68 -3.36 -6.30 4.48
C TRP A 68 -2.72 -7.00 3.30
N PRO A 69 -3.49 -7.79 2.52
CA PRO A 69 -3.07 -8.34 1.24
C PRO A 69 -3.02 -7.24 0.18
N LYS A 70 -2.20 -7.44 -0.86
CA LYS A 70 -2.16 -6.53 -2.01
C LYS A 70 -3.22 -6.87 -3.06
N ASN A 71 -3.47 -5.90 -3.95
CA ASN A 71 -4.29 -6.08 -5.15
C ASN A 71 -5.77 -6.38 -4.86
N VAL A 72 -6.29 -5.82 -3.77
CA VAL A 72 -7.70 -5.91 -3.41
C VAL A 72 -8.40 -4.62 -3.80
N TYR A 73 -9.56 -4.73 -4.46
CA TYR A 73 -10.46 -3.62 -4.71
C TYR A 73 -11.47 -3.51 -3.56
N MET A 74 -11.14 -2.72 -2.55
CA MET A 74 -11.91 -2.60 -1.30
C MET A 74 -13.37 -2.12 -1.49
N PRO A 75 -13.70 -1.29 -2.51
CA PRO A 75 -15.09 -0.91 -2.78
C PRO A 75 -16.00 -2.03 -3.34
N ALA A 76 -15.46 -3.22 -3.66
CA ALA A 76 -16.27 -4.31 -4.19
C ALA A 76 -17.40 -4.71 -3.23
N GLU A 77 -18.57 -5.00 -3.81
CA GLU A 77 -19.63 -5.69 -3.08
C GLU A 77 -19.32 -7.19 -3.04
N LEU A 78 -19.27 -7.76 -1.84
CA LEU A 78 -18.94 -9.16 -1.66
C LEU A 78 -20.21 -10.00 -1.60
N THR A 79 -20.23 -11.08 -2.38
CA THR A 79 -21.21 -12.15 -2.20
C THR A 79 -20.99 -12.86 -0.86
N ALA A 80 -21.99 -13.60 -0.38
CA ALA A 80 -21.87 -14.37 0.86
C ALA A 80 -20.70 -15.38 0.85
N ASP A 81 -20.38 -15.95 -0.32
CA ASP A 81 -19.29 -16.90 -0.44
C ASP A 81 -17.93 -16.22 -0.50
N GLU A 82 -17.82 -15.06 -1.15
CA GLU A 82 -16.61 -14.23 -1.11
C GLU A 82 -16.33 -13.74 0.31
N TYR A 83 -17.34 -13.26 1.03
CA TYR A 83 -17.22 -12.87 2.43
C TYR A 83 -16.65 -14.01 3.29
N LYS A 84 -17.19 -15.22 3.17
CA LYS A 84 -16.69 -16.41 3.89
C LYS A 84 -15.23 -16.73 3.55
N LYS A 85 -14.85 -16.64 2.26
CA LYS A 85 -13.46 -16.86 1.81
C LYS A 85 -12.51 -15.82 2.41
N VAL A 86 -12.88 -14.55 2.40
CA VAL A 86 -12.05 -13.49 2.99
C VAL A 86 -11.91 -13.68 4.50
N LEU A 87 -13.00 -14.01 5.19
CA LEU A 87 -12.97 -14.30 6.63
C LEU A 87 -12.05 -15.48 6.97
N ALA A 88 -12.10 -16.56 6.17
CA ALA A 88 -11.22 -17.72 6.34
C ALA A 88 -9.74 -17.37 6.08
N ALA A 89 -9.46 -16.41 5.21
CA ALA A 89 -8.11 -15.97 4.87
C ALA A 89 -7.46 -15.06 5.93
N LYS A 90 -8.18 -14.59 6.96
CA LYS A 90 -7.62 -13.70 8.00
C LYS A 90 -6.36 -14.24 8.67
N ASN A 91 -6.21 -15.54 8.77
CA ASN A 91 -5.05 -16.20 9.36
C ASN A 91 -3.94 -16.50 8.33
N ASN A 92 -4.11 -16.10 7.06
CA ASN A 92 -3.06 -16.23 6.06
C ASN A 92 -2.01 -15.12 6.22
N VAL A 93 -1.26 -15.19 7.31
CA VAL A 93 -0.31 -14.15 7.75
C VAL A 93 0.76 -13.85 6.70
N ASN A 94 1.12 -14.82 5.85
CA ASN A 94 2.16 -14.68 4.83
C ASN A 94 1.74 -13.79 3.63
N GLU A 95 0.48 -13.39 3.55
CA GLU A 95 -0.01 -12.48 2.50
C GLU A 95 -0.09 -11.01 2.95
N SER A 96 0.30 -10.70 4.19
CA SER A 96 0.42 -9.32 4.66
C SER A 96 1.63 -8.65 4.00
N THR A 97 1.43 -7.44 3.43
CA THR A 97 2.44 -6.84 2.56
C THR A 97 2.42 -5.31 2.58
N ILE A 98 3.55 -4.71 2.18
CA ILE A 98 3.66 -3.27 1.89
C ILE A 98 3.70 -2.97 0.39
N ASP A 99 3.64 -4.01 -0.45
CA ASP A 99 3.71 -3.91 -1.90
C ASP A 99 2.45 -3.26 -2.50
N ASN A 100 2.59 -2.58 -3.66
CA ASN A 100 1.50 -1.92 -4.37
C ASN A 100 0.67 -0.97 -3.48
N SER A 101 1.31 -0.29 -2.53
CA SER A 101 0.66 0.60 -1.53
C SER A 101 -0.30 -0.11 -0.55
N ALA A 102 -0.34 -1.45 -0.54
CA ALA A 102 -1.11 -2.19 0.46
C ALA A 102 -0.64 -1.84 1.88
N THR A 103 -1.48 -2.06 2.85
CA THR A 103 -1.34 -1.68 4.25
C THR A 103 -1.29 -0.17 4.46
N SER A 104 -0.48 0.59 3.70
CA SER A 104 -0.40 2.06 3.85
C SER A 104 -1.70 2.76 3.44
N THR A 105 -2.32 2.32 2.35
CA THR A 105 -3.60 2.87 1.87
C THR A 105 -4.72 2.59 2.86
N GLU A 106 -4.79 1.36 3.36
CA GLU A 106 -5.83 0.90 4.28
C GLU A 106 -5.74 1.63 5.63
N ILE A 107 -4.53 1.77 6.19
CA ILE A 107 -4.30 2.57 7.40
C ILE A 107 -4.78 4.02 7.20
N GLY A 108 -4.40 4.64 6.08
CA GLY A 108 -4.78 6.02 5.76
C GLY A 108 -6.30 6.17 5.65
N TYR A 109 -6.96 5.27 4.95
CA TYR A 109 -8.42 5.28 4.77
C TYR A 109 -9.15 5.12 6.11
N LEU A 110 -8.81 4.09 6.90
CA LEU A 110 -9.42 3.85 8.21
C LEU A 110 -9.19 5.00 9.18
N SER A 111 -8.01 5.63 9.16
CA SER A 111 -7.72 6.80 9.98
C SER A 111 -8.63 7.99 9.64
N ARG A 112 -8.88 8.23 8.36
CA ARG A 112 -9.80 9.29 7.90
C ARG A 112 -11.24 8.98 8.26
N ILE A 113 -11.69 7.75 8.06
CA ILE A 113 -13.04 7.29 8.48
C ILE A 113 -13.22 7.46 9.98
N TYR A 114 -12.21 7.10 10.80
CA TYR A 114 -12.29 7.31 12.24
C TYR A 114 -12.42 8.79 12.61
N LEU A 115 -11.63 9.68 11.99
CA LEU A 115 -11.75 11.11 12.29
C LEU A 115 -13.13 11.68 11.91
N ALA A 116 -13.71 11.21 10.80
CA ALA A 116 -15.01 11.66 10.33
C ALA A 116 -16.18 11.11 11.16
N THR A 117 -16.09 9.86 11.63
CA THR A 117 -17.24 9.12 12.21
C THR A 117 -17.11 8.85 13.70
N ARG A 118 -15.89 8.87 14.25
CA ARG A 118 -15.57 8.48 15.63
C ARG A 118 -15.91 7.01 15.97
N ILE A 119 -16.02 6.15 14.96
CA ILE A 119 -16.28 4.72 15.15
C ILE A 119 -14.96 4.03 15.52
N GLU A 120 -14.83 3.59 16.77
CA GLU A 120 -13.58 3.09 17.39
C GLU A 120 -12.95 1.92 16.65
N LYS A 121 -13.72 0.96 16.11
CA LYS A 121 -13.18 -0.19 15.38
C LYS A 121 -12.23 0.19 14.25
N TYR A 122 -12.44 1.34 13.59
CA TYR A 122 -11.58 1.81 12.51
C TYR A 122 -10.25 2.37 13.02
N LYS A 123 -10.29 3.07 14.18
CA LYS A 123 -9.08 3.50 14.88
C LYS A 123 -8.23 2.30 15.29
N ASP A 124 -8.86 1.32 15.93
CA ASP A 124 -8.16 0.15 16.45
C ASP A 124 -7.47 -0.62 15.33
N ALA A 125 -8.16 -0.83 14.22
CA ALA A 125 -7.58 -1.48 13.03
C ALA A 125 -6.44 -0.67 12.40
N ALA A 126 -6.57 0.66 12.31
CA ALA A 126 -5.49 1.51 11.81
C ALA A 126 -4.26 1.46 12.74
N LEU A 127 -4.45 1.45 14.06
CA LEU A 127 -3.35 1.30 15.03
C LEU A 127 -2.67 -0.07 14.92
N GLU A 128 -3.41 -1.17 14.70
CA GLU A 128 -2.82 -2.48 14.43
C GLU A 128 -2.03 -2.49 13.11
N GLY A 129 -2.50 -1.80 12.08
CA GLY A 129 -1.73 -1.61 10.85
C GLY A 129 -0.41 -0.87 11.08
N ILE A 130 -0.41 0.20 11.87
CA ILE A 130 0.83 0.90 12.25
C ILE A 130 1.76 -0.03 13.04
N ARG A 131 1.23 -0.82 13.98
CA ARG A 131 2.02 -1.80 14.74
C ARG A 131 2.62 -2.87 13.84
N TYR A 132 1.87 -3.33 12.83
CA TYR A 132 2.38 -4.24 11.80
C TYR A 132 3.60 -3.66 11.10
N LEU A 133 3.54 -2.42 10.60
CA LEU A 133 4.66 -1.77 9.93
C LEU A 133 5.90 -1.67 10.84
N LEU A 134 5.70 -1.36 12.14
CA LEU A 134 6.79 -1.28 13.11
C LEU A 134 7.39 -2.64 13.45
N LYS A 135 6.61 -3.72 13.42
CA LYS A 135 7.09 -5.09 13.64
C LYS A 135 7.81 -5.66 12.42
N ALA A 136 7.39 -5.25 11.22
CA ALA A 136 7.96 -5.74 9.96
C ALA A 136 9.32 -5.13 9.65
N GLN A 137 9.73 -4.06 10.35
CA GLN A 137 11.02 -3.41 10.13
C GLN A 137 12.17 -4.28 10.61
N TYR A 138 13.16 -4.48 9.77
CA TYR A 138 14.40 -5.15 10.13
C TYR A 138 15.27 -4.29 11.07
N PRO A 139 16.19 -4.91 11.84
CA PRO A 139 17.10 -4.18 12.73
C PRO A 139 17.93 -3.10 12.01
N ASN A 140 18.28 -3.33 10.73
CA ASN A 140 19.01 -2.38 9.89
C ASN A 140 18.14 -1.23 9.33
N GLY A 141 16.85 -1.21 9.63
CA GLY A 141 15.94 -0.14 9.23
C GLY A 141 15.15 -0.38 7.95
N GLY A 142 15.43 -1.46 7.20
CA GLY A 142 14.69 -1.81 5.99
C GLY A 142 13.36 -2.52 6.24
N TRP A 143 12.54 -2.64 5.21
CA TRP A 143 11.30 -3.42 5.23
C TRP A 143 11.27 -4.45 4.12
N PRO A 144 10.84 -5.70 4.42
CA PRO A 144 10.56 -6.71 3.41
C PRO A 144 9.30 -6.36 2.62
N GLN A 145 9.16 -6.94 1.45
CA GLN A 145 7.93 -6.82 0.66
C GLN A 145 6.73 -7.46 1.37
N PHE A 146 6.93 -8.64 1.98
CA PHE A 146 5.94 -9.38 2.77
C PHE A 146 6.49 -9.74 4.16
N TRP A 147 5.70 -9.54 5.20
CA TRP A 147 6.03 -9.95 6.56
C TRP A 147 4.81 -10.61 7.23
N PRO A 148 4.94 -11.76 7.92
CA PRO A 148 6.19 -12.40 8.39
C PRO A 148 6.74 -13.50 7.46
N ARG A 149 6.51 -13.42 6.15
CA ARG A 149 7.07 -14.38 5.19
C ARG A 149 8.61 -14.49 5.38
N SER A 150 9.16 -15.70 5.38
CA SER A 150 10.56 -15.96 5.73
C SER A 150 11.38 -16.57 4.59
N LYS A 151 10.81 -16.67 3.37
CA LYS A 151 11.48 -17.31 2.22
C LYS A 151 11.21 -16.56 0.92
N GLY A 152 12.20 -16.61 0.03
CA GLY A 152 12.16 -16.04 -1.31
C GLY A 152 12.49 -14.55 -1.34
N TYR A 153 12.55 -13.97 -2.52
CA TYR A 153 12.90 -12.56 -2.73
C TYR A 153 11.99 -11.55 -1.99
N TYR A 154 10.84 -12.02 -1.51
CA TYR A 154 9.90 -11.22 -0.74
C TYR A 154 10.42 -10.77 0.63
N THR A 155 11.50 -11.39 1.13
CA THR A 155 12.13 -11.04 2.41
C THR A 155 13.14 -9.90 2.28
N HIS A 156 13.58 -9.57 1.07
CA HIS A 156 14.57 -8.53 0.86
C HIS A 156 14.02 -7.13 1.11
N ILE A 157 14.91 -6.21 1.52
CA ILE A 157 14.58 -4.78 1.64
C ILE A 157 14.10 -4.29 0.29
N THR A 158 12.88 -3.73 0.22
CA THR A 158 12.16 -3.50 -1.04
C THR A 158 11.94 -2.03 -1.30
N TYR A 159 12.58 -1.50 -2.35
CA TYR A 159 12.40 -0.11 -2.83
C TYR A 159 11.46 0.01 -4.02
N ASN A 160 11.33 -1.04 -4.86
CA ASN A 160 10.44 -1.01 -6.01
C ASN A 160 8.99 -0.68 -5.61
N ASP A 161 8.23 -0.14 -6.55
CA ASP A 161 6.83 0.27 -6.38
C ASP A 161 6.58 1.24 -5.21
N ASN A 162 7.63 1.97 -4.82
CA ASN A 162 7.62 2.87 -3.65
C ASN A 162 7.29 2.17 -2.32
N ALA A 163 7.46 0.86 -2.21
CA ALA A 163 7.03 0.08 -1.06
C ALA A 163 7.54 0.67 0.27
N MET A 164 8.87 0.76 0.44
CA MET A 164 9.47 1.34 1.65
C MET A 164 9.18 2.84 1.80
N VAL A 165 9.14 3.60 0.70
CA VAL A 165 8.87 5.05 0.72
C VAL A 165 7.45 5.34 1.22
N ASN A 166 6.45 4.55 0.82
CA ASN A 166 5.08 4.68 1.30
C ASN A 166 4.98 4.43 2.81
N VAL A 167 5.67 3.41 3.33
CA VAL A 167 5.77 3.14 4.77
C VAL A 167 6.42 4.33 5.50
N MET A 168 7.55 4.82 5.01
CA MET A 168 8.26 5.94 5.62
C MET A 168 7.45 7.22 5.64
N ASN A 169 6.74 7.54 4.54
CA ASN A 169 5.85 8.69 4.48
C ASN A 169 4.73 8.59 5.51
N LEU A 170 4.10 7.41 5.65
CA LEU A 170 3.08 7.17 6.66
C LEU A 170 3.65 7.35 8.08
N LEU A 171 4.78 6.73 8.39
CA LEU A 171 5.41 6.84 9.71
C LEU A 171 5.82 8.28 10.04
N ARG A 172 6.32 9.06 9.05
CA ARG A 172 6.58 10.49 9.19
C ARG A 172 5.31 11.25 9.56
N ASP A 173 4.21 11.02 8.85
CA ASP A 173 2.94 11.68 9.09
C ASP A 173 2.34 11.27 10.46
N VAL A 174 2.57 10.02 10.91
CA VAL A 174 2.19 9.52 12.23
C VAL A 174 2.97 10.23 13.34
N TYR A 175 4.32 10.24 13.30
CA TYR A 175 5.09 10.82 14.40
C TYR A 175 4.97 12.36 14.45
N SER A 176 4.72 13.02 13.32
CA SER A 176 4.46 14.45 13.27
C SER A 176 3.01 14.83 13.60
N ARG A 177 2.15 13.85 13.92
CA ARG A 177 0.72 14.04 14.21
C ARG A 177 -0.04 14.77 13.12
N LYS A 178 0.41 14.66 11.87
CA LYS A 178 -0.28 15.22 10.73
C LYS A 178 -1.61 14.49 10.54
N ALA A 179 -2.68 15.23 10.25
CA ALA A 179 -3.96 14.61 9.91
C ALA A 179 -3.78 13.59 8.76
N PRO A 180 -4.40 12.40 8.86
CA PRO A 180 -5.42 11.98 9.82
C PRO A 180 -4.90 11.30 11.11
N TYR A 181 -3.62 11.37 11.45
CA TYR A 181 -2.98 10.58 12.53
C TYR A 181 -2.93 11.30 13.90
N THR A 182 -3.73 12.35 14.09
CA THR A 182 -3.74 13.16 15.34
C THR A 182 -4.15 12.39 16.59
N TYR A 183 -4.83 11.26 16.43
CA TYR A 183 -5.32 10.40 17.51
C TYR A 183 -4.30 9.35 17.98
N VAL A 184 -3.19 9.19 17.27
CA VAL A 184 -2.21 8.14 17.55
C VAL A 184 -1.52 8.40 18.89
N PRO A 185 -1.41 7.39 19.80
CA PRO A 185 -0.77 7.56 21.11
C PRO A 185 0.71 7.96 21.01
N ASP A 186 1.19 8.75 22.00
CA ASP A 186 2.57 9.26 22.04
C ASP A 186 3.62 8.15 21.93
N SER A 187 3.42 7.04 22.63
CA SER A 187 4.34 5.90 22.58
C SER A 187 4.48 5.32 21.16
N LEU A 188 3.39 5.30 20.41
CA LEU A 188 3.42 4.81 19.02
C LEU A 188 4.03 5.85 18.08
N CYS A 189 3.80 7.14 18.31
CA CYS A 189 4.46 8.23 17.57
C CYS A 189 5.98 8.20 17.77
N GLN A 190 6.46 8.00 18.99
CA GLN A 190 7.91 7.87 19.28
C GLN A 190 8.53 6.67 18.57
N ARG A 191 7.85 5.51 18.58
CA ARG A 191 8.30 4.33 17.85
C ARG A 191 8.30 4.56 16.34
N ALA A 192 7.30 5.26 15.80
CA ALA A 192 7.22 5.61 14.39
C ALA A 192 8.39 6.53 13.99
N ARG A 193 8.77 7.49 14.82
CA ARG A 193 9.95 8.33 14.60
C ARG A 193 11.23 7.51 14.56
N THR A 194 11.45 6.67 15.58
CA THR A 194 12.65 5.80 15.61
C THR A 194 12.73 4.90 14.38
N ALA A 195 11.60 4.35 13.95
CA ALA A 195 11.54 3.51 12.76
C ALA A 195 11.82 4.31 11.47
N PHE A 196 11.30 5.52 11.37
CA PHE A 196 11.58 6.42 10.25
C PHE A 196 13.08 6.77 10.18
N ASP A 197 13.70 7.17 11.30
CA ASP A 197 15.12 7.54 11.36
C ASP A 197 16.02 6.36 10.93
N LYS A 198 15.72 5.14 11.41
CA LYS A 198 16.39 3.91 10.96
C LYS A 198 16.19 3.63 9.47
N GLY A 199 15.00 3.90 8.94
CA GLY A 199 14.71 3.78 7.51
C GLY A 199 15.57 4.72 6.66
N VAL A 200 15.77 5.96 7.11
CA VAL A 200 16.68 6.91 6.45
C VAL A 200 18.12 6.39 6.45
N GLU A 201 18.59 5.88 7.60
CA GLU A 201 19.94 5.27 7.68
C GLU A 201 20.08 4.07 6.73
N CYS A 202 19.05 3.22 6.64
CA CYS A 202 19.02 2.09 5.71
C CYS A 202 19.16 2.56 4.26
N ILE A 203 18.38 3.56 3.83
CA ILE A 203 18.47 4.14 2.48
C ILE A 203 19.87 4.64 2.18
N LEU A 204 20.50 5.37 3.12
CA LEU A 204 21.84 5.89 2.92
C LEU A 204 22.91 4.79 2.84
N LYS A 205 22.76 3.70 3.62
CA LYS A 205 23.67 2.55 3.62
C LYS A 205 23.57 1.67 2.37
N THR A 206 22.37 1.55 1.80
CA THR A 206 22.10 0.71 0.63
C THR A 206 22.43 1.39 -0.70
N GLN A 207 22.82 2.66 -0.69
CA GLN A 207 23.18 3.35 -1.93
C GLN A 207 24.42 2.72 -2.57
N VAL A 208 24.30 2.34 -3.85
CA VAL A 208 25.37 1.67 -4.60
C VAL A 208 26.54 2.60 -4.82
N LYS A 209 27.76 2.12 -4.54
CA LYS A 209 28.99 2.85 -4.78
C LYS A 209 29.71 2.30 -6.01
N GLN A 210 29.90 3.12 -7.05
CA GLN A 210 30.65 2.79 -8.25
C GLN A 210 31.84 3.74 -8.41
N ASN A 211 33.03 3.19 -8.59
CA ASN A 211 34.27 3.97 -8.73
C ASN A 211 34.45 5.04 -7.64
N GLY A 212 34.11 4.69 -6.40
CA GLY A 212 34.19 5.58 -5.24
C GLY A 212 33.07 6.60 -5.07
N LYS A 213 32.10 6.69 -6.02
CA LYS A 213 30.98 7.63 -5.98
C LYS A 213 29.68 6.90 -5.65
N LEU A 214 28.84 7.52 -4.81
CA LEU A 214 27.46 7.08 -4.57
C LEU A 214 26.63 7.34 -5.83
N THR A 215 25.82 6.36 -6.26
CA THR A 215 25.09 6.40 -7.54
C THR A 215 23.59 6.16 -7.35
N VAL A 216 23.14 4.93 -7.46
CA VAL A 216 21.73 4.54 -7.52
C VAL A 216 21.36 3.60 -6.37
N TRP A 217 20.10 3.25 -6.27
CA TRP A 217 19.59 2.14 -5.46
C TRP A 217 19.06 1.06 -6.37
N CYS A 218 19.24 -0.19 -5.98
CA CYS A 218 18.60 -1.32 -6.62
C CYS A 218 17.13 -1.44 -6.16
N ALA A 219 16.32 -2.16 -6.92
CA ALA A 219 14.94 -2.45 -6.57
C ALA A 219 14.81 -3.16 -5.22
N GLN A 220 15.78 -4.06 -4.94
CA GLN A 220 15.85 -4.80 -3.67
C GLN A 220 17.29 -4.93 -3.18
N HIS A 221 17.45 -5.03 -1.86
CA HIS A 221 18.70 -5.23 -1.17
C HIS A 221 18.57 -6.37 -0.16
N ASP A 222 19.66 -7.12 0.01
CA ASP A 222 19.74 -8.20 0.99
C ASP A 222 19.48 -7.68 2.41
N GLU A 223 18.64 -8.37 3.16
CA GLU A 223 18.16 -7.96 4.47
C GLU A 223 19.21 -8.06 5.58
N HIS A 224 20.32 -8.78 5.35
CA HIS A 224 21.39 -8.96 6.31
C HIS A 224 22.59 -8.07 6.01
N THR A 225 23.03 -8.03 4.76
CA THR A 225 24.26 -7.35 4.33
C THR A 225 24.02 -5.95 3.80
N CYS A 226 22.76 -5.61 3.46
CA CYS A 226 22.40 -4.37 2.75
C CYS A 226 23.02 -4.25 1.34
N LEU A 227 23.68 -5.28 0.85
CA LEU A 227 24.19 -5.31 -0.51
C LEU A 227 23.05 -5.43 -1.52
N LEU A 228 23.30 -5.04 -2.76
CA LEU A 228 22.32 -5.20 -3.83
C LEU A 228 21.97 -6.69 -3.99
N TYR A 229 20.66 -6.94 -4.14
CA TYR A 229 20.17 -8.25 -4.51
C TYR A 229 19.98 -8.29 -6.02
N THR A 230 20.73 -9.19 -6.68
CA THR A 230 20.52 -9.53 -8.09
C THR A 230 19.99 -10.95 -8.11
N SER A 231 18.77 -11.15 -8.65
CA SER A 231 18.38 -12.50 -9.06
C SER A 231 19.27 -12.91 -10.21
N ASP A 232 20.05 -13.94 -10.02
CA ASP A 232 20.74 -14.64 -11.11
C ASP A 232 19.74 -15.18 -12.12
#